data_f844c834c7ebe8fb1c6c904afde369ce
#
_entry.id   f844c834c7ebe8fb1c6c904afde369ce
#
_cell.length_a   1.000
_cell.length_b   1.000
_cell.length_c   1.000
_cell.angle_alpha   90.00
_cell.angle_beta   90.00
_cell.angle_gamma   90.00
#
_symmetry.space_group_name_H-M   'P 1'
#
loop_
_entity.id
_entity.type
_entity.pdbx_description
1 polymer ?
#
loop_
_entity_poly.entity_id
_entity_poly.type
_entity_poly.pdbx_seq_one_letter_code
_entity_poly.pdbx_strand_id
1 'polypeptide(L)'
;HRLESVRFRINKQLLKWVEETDKKMSTRIIPKHLPGKQKKLNALRAEAEGIGLEGLKKKFVKEKDWNEYKKKHNKLKGVEWKHHKGFGESTDVKAWNQYWRKWAILHENIKRYEARRARFEDHLKESNLWKDKPFYQRVSVDYRGRLYLPEFSYQGSDFCRAIIEFNS
;
A
#
# COMPACT_ATOMS: atom_id res chain seq x y z
N HIS A 1 25.56 -19.71 11.75
CA HIS A 1 26.89 -19.08 11.89
C HIS A 1 27.60 -18.81 10.53
N ARG A 2 27.52 -19.68 9.50
CA ARG A 2 28.23 -19.42 8.23
C ARG A 2 27.63 -18.27 7.40
N LEU A 3 26.31 -18.11 7.40
CA LEU A 3 25.65 -17.03 6.63
C LEU A 3 25.91 -15.64 7.23
N GLU A 4 26.08 -15.55 8.55
CA GLU A 4 26.39 -14.29 9.24
C GLU A 4 27.84 -13.85 9.07
N SER A 5 28.71 -14.70 8.55
CA SER A 5 30.12 -14.38 8.25
C SER A 5 30.34 -13.80 6.86
N VAL A 6 29.31 -13.83 6.01
CA VAL A 6 29.42 -13.30 4.66
C VAL A 6 29.35 -11.77 4.69
N ARG A 7 30.37 -11.14 4.12
CA ARG A 7 30.42 -9.68 3.99
C ARG A 7 29.65 -9.23 2.73
N PHE A 8 28.89 -8.17 2.89
CA PHE A 8 28.18 -7.50 1.82
C PHE A 8 28.66 -6.07 1.70
N ARG A 9 28.50 -5.49 0.51
CA ARG A 9 28.73 -4.08 0.23
C ARG A 9 27.61 -3.52 -0.63
N ILE A 10 27.51 -2.21 -0.67
CA ILE A 10 26.58 -1.49 -1.54
C ILE A 10 27.28 -1.15 -2.86
N ASN A 11 26.62 -1.43 -3.98
CA ASN A 11 27.03 -0.96 -5.29
C ASN A 11 26.83 0.56 -5.37
N LYS A 12 27.91 1.30 -5.18
CA LYS A 12 27.89 2.78 -5.14
C LYS A 12 27.49 3.41 -6.47
N GLN A 13 27.87 2.80 -7.58
CA GLN A 13 27.55 3.32 -8.92
C GLN A 13 26.06 3.21 -9.18
N LEU A 14 25.48 2.05 -8.86
CA LEU A 14 24.04 1.81 -8.98
C LEU A 14 23.26 2.70 -8.02
N LEU A 15 23.70 2.84 -6.77
CA LEU A 15 23.06 3.73 -5.79
C LEU A 15 23.00 5.17 -6.30
N LYS A 16 24.11 5.70 -6.80
CA LYS A 16 24.18 7.05 -7.38
C LYS A 16 23.20 7.20 -8.55
N TRP A 17 23.20 6.23 -9.47
CA TRP A 17 22.29 6.24 -10.61
C TRP A 17 20.81 6.21 -10.16
N VAL A 18 20.46 5.39 -9.18
CA VAL A 18 19.11 5.30 -8.61
C VAL A 18 18.70 6.64 -8.00
N GLU A 19 19.57 7.27 -7.21
CA GLU A 19 19.29 8.57 -6.58
C GLU A 19 19.08 9.68 -7.61
N GLU A 20 19.93 9.73 -8.63
CA GLU A 20 19.82 10.71 -9.72
C GLU A 20 18.52 10.51 -10.52
N THR A 21 18.17 9.26 -10.78
CA THR A 21 16.95 8.91 -11.50
C THR A 21 15.69 9.21 -10.68
N ASP A 22 15.71 8.90 -9.37
CA ASP A 22 14.56 9.13 -8.50
C ASP A 22 14.34 10.63 -8.19
N LYS A 23 15.38 11.47 -8.25
CA LYS A 23 15.23 12.93 -8.12
C LYS A 23 14.44 13.55 -9.28
N LYS A 24 14.52 12.98 -10.46
CA LYS A 24 13.79 13.46 -11.65
C LYS A 24 12.34 13.02 -11.55
N MET A 25 11.40 13.96 -11.50
CA MET A 25 9.97 13.66 -11.37
C MET A 25 9.39 12.77 -12.48
N SER A 26 9.94 12.88 -13.69
CA SER A 26 9.49 12.14 -14.88
C SER A 26 9.99 10.69 -14.94
N THR A 27 11.09 10.38 -14.24
CA THR A 27 11.78 9.09 -14.34
C THR A 27 11.87 8.35 -13.01
N ARG A 28 11.06 8.74 -12.02
CA ARG A 28 11.07 8.07 -10.71
C ARG A 28 10.82 6.58 -10.86
N ILE A 29 11.67 5.78 -10.26
CA ILE A 29 11.59 4.33 -10.25
C ILE A 29 10.25 3.87 -9.66
N ILE A 30 9.83 4.51 -8.57
CA ILE A 30 8.49 4.35 -7.99
C ILE A 30 7.91 5.76 -7.79
N PRO A 31 6.90 6.17 -8.57
CA PRO A 31 6.24 7.47 -8.38
C PRO A 31 5.71 7.65 -6.96
N LYS A 32 5.66 8.89 -6.45
CA LYS A 32 5.16 9.16 -5.07
C LYS A 32 3.69 8.77 -4.88
N HIS A 33 2.91 8.87 -5.94
CA HIS A 33 1.48 8.61 -5.88
C HIS A 33 1.06 7.65 -6.98
N LEU A 34 0.01 6.89 -6.73
CA LEU A 34 -0.59 5.99 -7.72
C LEU A 34 -0.90 6.77 -9.01
N PRO A 35 -0.38 6.34 -10.19
CA PRO A 35 -0.66 7.00 -11.45
C PRO A 35 -2.16 7.14 -11.69
N GLY A 36 -2.59 8.35 -12.06
CA GLY A 36 -4.00 8.66 -12.28
C GLY A 36 -4.86 8.68 -11.01
N LYS A 37 -4.26 8.74 -9.79
CA LYS A 37 -4.99 8.80 -8.50
C LYS A 37 -6.11 9.82 -8.53
N GLN A 38 -5.83 11.05 -8.92
CA GLN A 38 -6.82 12.13 -8.93
C GLN A 38 -7.94 11.88 -9.93
N LYS A 39 -7.60 11.40 -11.15
CA LYS A 39 -8.60 11.06 -12.18
C LYS A 39 -9.54 9.94 -11.68
N LYS A 40 -8.99 8.91 -11.06
CA LYS A 40 -9.77 7.79 -10.50
C LYS A 40 -10.67 8.22 -9.34
N LEU A 41 -10.17 9.09 -8.46
CA LEU A 41 -10.95 9.66 -7.36
C LEU A 41 -12.08 10.55 -7.87
N ASN A 42 -11.82 11.39 -8.88
CA ASN A 42 -12.83 12.24 -9.48
C ASN A 42 -13.92 11.42 -10.20
N ALA A 43 -13.52 10.34 -10.89
CA ALA A 43 -14.49 9.43 -11.52
C ALA A 43 -15.40 8.76 -10.49
N LEU A 44 -14.85 8.30 -9.36
CA LEU A 44 -15.66 7.75 -8.26
C LEU A 44 -16.57 8.81 -7.60
N ARG A 45 -16.11 10.04 -7.51
CA ARG A 45 -16.94 11.14 -6.99
C ARG A 45 -18.12 11.42 -7.91
N ALA A 46 -17.89 11.52 -9.21
CA ALA A 46 -18.95 11.69 -10.20
C ALA A 46 -19.95 10.51 -10.21
N GLU A 47 -19.45 9.26 -10.04
CA GLU A 47 -20.32 8.09 -9.90
C GLU A 47 -21.18 8.19 -8.63
N ALA A 48 -20.61 8.65 -7.50
CA ALA A 48 -21.34 8.85 -6.26
C ALA A 48 -22.43 9.92 -6.39
N GLU A 49 -22.15 11.00 -7.09
CA GLU A 49 -23.13 12.07 -7.41
C GLU A 49 -24.26 11.52 -8.28
N GLY A 50 -23.93 10.76 -9.33
CA GLY A 50 -24.91 10.13 -10.22
C GLY A 50 -25.85 9.12 -9.54
N ILE A 51 -25.37 8.43 -8.51
CA ILE A 51 -26.18 7.49 -7.70
C ILE A 51 -26.99 8.24 -6.62
N GLY A 52 -26.84 9.56 -6.49
CA GLY A 52 -27.51 10.34 -5.45
C GLY A 52 -26.99 10.05 -4.02
N LEU A 53 -25.75 9.60 -3.91
CA LEU A 53 -25.12 9.18 -2.67
C LEU A 53 -25.07 10.30 -1.62
N GLU A 54 -24.96 11.56 -2.05
CA GLU A 54 -25.05 12.72 -1.17
C GLU A 54 -26.46 12.94 -0.63
N GLY A 55 -27.48 12.66 -1.43
CA GLY A 55 -28.87 12.66 -1.02
C GLY A 55 -29.16 11.58 0.05
N LEU A 56 -28.55 10.39 -0.12
CA LEU A 56 -28.62 9.31 0.87
C LEU A 56 -27.89 9.65 2.17
N LYS A 57 -26.71 10.26 2.11
CA LYS A 57 -26.02 10.78 3.31
C LYS A 57 -26.84 11.84 4.02
N LYS A 58 -27.51 12.73 3.30
CA LYS A 58 -28.38 13.77 3.88
C LYS A 58 -29.65 13.19 4.52
N LYS A 59 -30.15 12.03 4.09
CA LYS A 59 -31.26 11.30 4.74
C LYS A 59 -30.87 10.69 6.10
N PHE A 60 -29.60 10.37 6.29
CA PHE A 60 -29.04 9.91 7.57
C PHE A 60 -28.37 11.06 8.33
N VAL A 61 -29.06 12.17 8.48
CA VAL A 61 -28.56 13.52 8.74
C VAL A 61 -28.09 13.80 10.16
N LYS A 62 -28.01 12.85 11.04
CA LYS A 62 -27.23 13.07 12.26
C LYS A 62 -26.03 12.13 12.22
N GLU A 63 -24.83 12.71 12.23
CA GLU A 63 -23.55 11.99 12.26
C GLU A 63 -23.53 10.89 13.35
N LYS A 64 -24.27 11.11 14.42
CA LYS A 64 -24.52 10.18 15.51
C LYS A 64 -25.28 8.94 15.03
N ASP A 65 -26.35 9.10 14.26
CA ASP A 65 -27.20 8.01 13.74
C ASP A 65 -26.45 7.18 12.70
N TRP A 66 -25.57 7.81 11.89
CA TRP A 66 -24.72 7.12 10.95
C TRP A 66 -23.66 6.26 11.64
N ASN A 67 -23.06 6.75 12.72
CA ASN A 67 -22.07 6.01 13.47
C ASN A 67 -22.69 4.87 14.31
N GLU A 68 -23.87 5.07 14.85
CA GLU A 68 -24.66 4.00 15.50
C GLU A 68 -25.12 2.96 14.48
N TYR A 69 -25.58 3.40 13.32
CA TYR A 69 -25.92 2.54 12.20
C TYR A 69 -24.72 1.68 11.76
N LYS A 70 -23.55 2.29 11.55
CA LYS A 70 -22.32 1.55 11.25
C LYS A 70 -21.97 0.53 12.34
N LYS A 71 -22.03 0.91 13.60
CA LYS A 71 -21.73 0.01 14.72
C LYS A 71 -22.69 -1.17 14.77
N LYS A 72 -23.97 -0.93 14.54
CA LYS A 72 -25.01 -1.96 14.53
C LYS A 72 -24.84 -2.93 13.37
N HIS A 73 -24.42 -2.45 12.20
CA HIS A 73 -24.28 -3.25 10.99
C HIS A 73 -22.90 -3.92 10.85
N ASN A 74 -21.82 -3.37 11.43
CA ASN A 74 -20.54 -4.07 11.53
C ASN A 74 -20.62 -5.34 12.42
N LYS A 75 -21.58 -5.42 13.32
CA LYS A 75 -21.86 -6.65 14.11
C LYS A 75 -22.65 -7.71 13.32
N LEU A 76 -23.26 -7.34 12.20
CA LEU A 76 -24.05 -8.21 11.34
C LEU A 76 -23.24 -8.69 10.12
N LYS A 77 -22.00 -9.13 10.35
CA LYS A 77 -21.21 -9.82 9.31
C LYS A 77 -21.98 -11.07 8.85
N GLY A 78 -22.55 -11.00 7.67
CA GLY A 78 -23.29 -12.13 7.06
C GLY A 78 -24.78 -11.90 6.83
N VAL A 79 -25.37 -10.83 7.34
CA VAL A 79 -26.76 -10.50 7.01
C VAL A 79 -26.79 -9.75 5.69
N GLU A 80 -27.48 -10.30 4.72
CA GLU A 80 -27.68 -9.68 3.41
C GLU A 80 -28.28 -8.29 3.56
N TRP A 81 -27.59 -7.29 3.01
CA TRP A 81 -28.02 -5.89 2.94
C TRP A 81 -29.37 -5.70 2.17
N LYS A 82 -29.98 -6.80 1.76
CA LYS A 82 -31.18 -6.87 0.91
C LYS A 82 -32.46 -6.30 1.52
N HIS A 83 -32.50 -6.07 2.83
CA HIS A 83 -33.76 -5.76 3.51
C HIS A 83 -33.76 -4.50 4.38
N HIS A 84 -32.90 -3.53 4.14
CA HIS A 84 -32.98 -2.26 4.85
C HIS A 84 -34.13 -1.40 4.26
N LYS A 85 -35.22 -1.37 4.95
CA LYS A 85 -36.30 -0.37 4.77
C LYS A 85 -35.68 1.02 4.91
N GLY A 86 -35.50 1.74 3.82
CA GLY A 86 -34.92 3.10 3.80
C GLY A 86 -33.82 3.35 2.78
N PHE A 87 -33.22 2.31 2.21
CA PHE A 87 -32.48 2.41 0.96
C PHE A 87 -33.47 2.05 -0.15
N GLY A 88 -33.68 2.97 -1.08
CA GLY A 88 -34.63 2.85 -2.16
C GLY A 88 -34.67 1.49 -2.86
N GLU A 89 -35.30 1.39 -3.99
CA GLU A 89 -35.55 0.15 -4.73
C GLU A 89 -34.27 -0.69 -4.96
N SER A 90 -34.42 -1.98 -5.21
CA SER A 90 -33.35 -2.99 -5.32
C SER A 90 -32.19 -2.62 -6.26
N THR A 91 -32.41 -1.73 -7.19
CA THR A 91 -31.42 -1.19 -8.14
C THR A 91 -30.39 -0.28 -7.46
N ASP A 92 -30.82 0.54 -6.52
CA ASP A 92 -29.96 1.49 -5.81
C ASP A 92 -28.99 0.77 -4.87
N VAL A 93 -29.43 -0.33 -4.27
CA VAL A 93 -28.59 -1.16 -3.39
C VAL A 93 -27.45 -1.84 -4.17
N LYS A 94 -27.72 -2.29 -5.39
CA LYS A 94 -26.69 -2.88 -6.26
C LYS A 94 -25.65 -1.83 -6.67
N ALA A 95 -26.11 -0.65 -7.11
CA ALA A 95 -25.24 0.45 -7.48
C ALA A 95 -24.38 0.92 -6.29
N TRP A 96 -24.96 1.05 -5.12
CA TRP A 96 -24.30 1.35 -3.86
C TRP A 96 -23.20 0.33 -3.53
N ASN A 97 -23.52 -0.96 -3.58
CA ASN A 97 -22.53 -2.01 -3.29
C ASN A 97 -21.40 -2.05 -4.30
N GLN A 98 -21.69 -1.82 -5.59
CA GLN A 98 -20.65 -1.71 -6.62
C GLN A 98 -19.75 -0.51 -6.39
N TYR A 99 -20.31 0.65 -6.06
CA TYR A 99 -19.53 1.85 -5.72
C TYR A 99 -18.58 1.61 -4.56
N TRP A 100 -19.07 1.03 -3.46
CA TRP A 100 -18.22 0.76 -2.29
C TRP A 100 -17.13 -0.27 -2.56
N ARG A 101 -17.38 -1.26 -3.39
CA ARG A 101 -16.34 -2.19 -3.85
C ARG A 101 -15.26 -1.47 -4.64
N LYS A 102 -15.63 -0.64 -5.61
CA LYS A 102 -14.67 0.16 -6.39
C LYS A 102 -13.86 1.11 -5.51
N TRP A 103 -14.55 1.77 -4.57
CA TRP A 103 -13.93 2.66 -3.60
C TRP A 103 -12.90 1.91 -2.73
N ALA A 104 -13.27 0.77 -2.16
CA ALA A 104 -12.39 -0.05 -1.32
C ALA A 104 -11.15 -0.52 -2.10
N ILE A 105 -11.34 -1.04 -3.32
CA ILE A 105 -10.25 -1.48 -4.20
C ILE A 105 -9.31 -0.32 -4.52
N LEU A 106 -9.84 0.86 -4.87
CA LEU A 106 -9.01 2.02 -5.17
C LEU A 106 -8.19 2.47 -3.96
N HIS A 107 -8.82 2.55 -2.78
CA HIS A 107 -8.12 2.95 -1.56
C HIS A 107 -7.08 1.93 -1.12
N GLU A 108 -7.35 0.64 -1.28
CA GLU A 108 -6.37 -0.40 -1.02
C GLU A 108 -5.17 -0.30 -1.98
N ASN A 109 -5.43 -0.07 -3.26
CA ASN A 109 -4.38 0.13 -4.25
C ASN A 109 -3.53 1.38 -3.94
N ILE A 110 -4.15 2.47 -3.52
CA ILE A 110 -3.43 3.68 -3.09
C ILE A 110 -2.52 3.35 -1.90
N LYS A 111 -3.04 2.70 -0.86
CA LYS A 111 -2.26 2.31 0.33
C LYS A 111 -1.10 1.38 -0.02
N ARG A 112 -1.34 0.36 -0.84
CA ARG A 112 -0.29 -0.57 -1.30
C ARG A 112 0.81 0.18 -2.06
N TYR A 113 0.43 1.14 -2.89
CA TYR A 113 1.37 1.91 -3.66
C TYR A 113 2.22 2.84 -2.79
N GLU A 114 1.60 3.53 -1.85
CA GLU A 114 2.27 4.41 -0.88
C GLU A 114 3.21 3.61 0.04
N ALA A 115 2.79 2.43 0.50
CA ALA A 115 3.64 1.53 1.29
C ALA A 115 4.84 1.01 0.49
N ARG A 116 4.65 0.69 -0.80
CA ARG A 116 5.77 0.28 -1.68
C ARG A 116 6.76 1.42 -1.87
N ARG A 117 6.29 2.66 -2.01
CA ARG A 117 7.16 3.84 -2.12
C ARG A 117 7.92 4.08 -0.82
N ALA A 118 7.25 4.02 0.32
CA ALA A 118 7.88 4.20 1.63
C ALA A 118 9.01 3.18 1.86
N ARG A 119 8.75 1.89 1.58
CA ARG A 119 9.79 0.84 1.66
C ARG A 119 10.99 1.13 0.76
N PHE A 120 10.76 1.57 -0.45
CA PHE A 120 11.85 1.94 -1.36
C PHE A 120 12.69 3.10 -0.79
N GLU A 121 12.05 4.13 -0.23
CA GLU A 121 12.73 5.26 0.39
C GLU A 121 13.53 4.83 1.63
N ASP A 122 13.00 3.90 2.43
CA ASP A 122 13.70 3.36 3.60
C ASP A 122 14.91 2.51 3.18
N HIS A 123 14.76 1.65 2.17
CA HIS A 123 15.90 0.90 1.61
C HIS A 123 16.96 1.82 1.01
N LEU A 124 16.55 2.94 0.39
CA LEU A 124 17.49 3.92 -0.15
C LEU A 124 18.31 4.61 0.97
N LYS A 125 17.65 4.98 2.07
CA LYS A 125 18.30 5.53 3.27
C LYS A 125 19.28 4.51 3.85
N GLU A 126 18.86 3.26 4.00
CA GLU A 126 19.68 2.19 4.56
C GLU A 126 20.90 1.91 3.66
N SER A 127 20.73 1.91 2.35
CA SER A 127 21.84 1.81 1.39
C SER A 127 22.86 2.93 1.58
N ASN A 128 22.42 4.15 1.86
CA ASN A 128 23.31 5.28 2.13
C ASN A 128 24.07 5.15 3.45
N LEU A 129 23.50 4.50 4.46
CA LEU A 129 24.19 4.24 5.73
C LEU A 129 25.35 3.25 5.55
N TRP A 130 25.20 2.28 4.64
CA TRP A 130 26.16 1.21 4.41
C TRP A 130 27.05 1.40 3.20
N LYS A 131 26.92 2.50 2.43
CA LYS A 131 27.62 2.69 1.15
C LYS A 131 29.15 2.67 1.26
N ASP A 132 29.72 3.08 2.39
CA ASP A 132 31.16 3.27 2.54
C ASP A 132 31.82 2.17 3.39
N LYS A 133 31.07 1.22 3.89
CA LYS A 133 31.61 0.14 4.72
C LYS A 133 30.89 -1.19 4.47
N PRO A 134 31.62 -2.30 4.58
CA PRO A 134 30.98 -3.61 4.48
C PRO A 134 30.07 -3.85 5.68
N PHE A 135 29.04 -4.67 5.47
CA PHE A 135 28.11 -5.06 6.48
C PHE A 135 27.80 -6.56 6.43
N TYR A 136 27.21 -7.05 7.51
CA TYR A 136 26.78 -8.43 7.63
C TYR A 136 25.25 -8.47 7.76
N GLN A 137 24.66 -9.52 7.24
CA GLN A 137 23.22 -9.71 7.37
C GLN A 137 22.91 -10.66 8.52
N ARG A 138 22.12 -10.16 9.47
CA ARG A 138 21.63 -10.97 10.57
C ARG A 138 20.61 -11.99 10.08
N VAL A 139 20.76 -13.23 10.48
CA VAL A 139 19.82 -14.30 10.16
C VAL A 139 19.03 -14.66 11.43
N SER A 140 17.72 -14.71 11.34
CA SER A 140 16.86 -15.22 12.39
C SER A 140 16.22 -16.55 11.95
N VAL A 141 15.90 -17.38 12.93
CA VAL A 141 15.30 -18.70 12.71
C VAL A 141 13.97 -18.75 13.47
N ASP A 142 12.89 -19.17 12.82
CA ASP A 142 11.62 -19.37 13.49
C ASP A 142 11.60 -20.73 14.24
N TYR A 143 10.53 -20.97 15.00
CA TYR A 143 10.34 -22.22 15.75
C TYR A 143 10.23 -23.47 14.89
N ARG A 144 10.03 -23.31 13.55
CA ARG A 144 9.98 -24.40 12.57
C ARG A 144 11.33 -24.60 11.86
N GLY A 145 12.38 -23.88 12.26
CA GLY A 145 13.72 -23.97 11.66
C GLY A 145 13.87 -23.20 10.34
N ARG A 146 12.94 -22.33 9.98
CA ARG A 146 13.05 -21.54 8.75
C ARG A 146 13.90 -20.31 8.98
N LEU A 147 14.81 -20.04 8.03
CA LEU A 147 15.70 -18.89 8.05
C LEU A 147 15.00 -17.65 7.51
N TYR A 148 15.14 -16.55 8.24
CA TYR A 148 14.64 -15.23 7.84
C TYR A 148 15.77 -14.22 7.82
N LEU A 149 15.83 -13.48 6.71
CA LEU A 149 16.70 -12.34 6.54
C LEU A 149 15.93 -11.04 6.77
N PRO A 150 16.61 -9.94 7.12
CA PRO A 150 16.01 -8.62 7.18
C PRO A 150 15.34 -8.23 5.86
N GLU A 151 14.42 -7.29 5.90
CA GLU A 151 13.77 -6.76 4.70
C GLU A 151 14.78 -6.11 3.74
N PHE A 152 15.79 -5.43 4.30
CA PHE A 152 16.97 -4.96 3.57
C PHE A 152 18.03 -6.06 3.50
N SER A 153 17.91 -6.95 2.55
CA SER A 153 18.82 -8.08 2.34
C SER A 153 18.96 -8.45 0.86
N TYR A 154 19.99 -9.24 0.54
CA TYR A 154 20.19 -9.76 -0.81
C TYR A 154 19.04 -10.66 -1.31
N GLN A 155 18.16 -11.12 -0.43
CA GLN A 155 16.92 -11.86 -0.76
C GLN A 155 15.67 -10.97 -0.68
N GLY A 156 15.82 -9.69 -0.37
CA GLY A 156 14.74 -8.74 -0.23
C GLY A 156 14.09 -8.33 -1.55
N SER A 157 13.70 -7.06 -1.64
CA SER A 157 13.10 -6.49 -2.85
C SER A 157 14.07 -6.53 -4.05
N ASP A 158 13.54 -6.36 -5.27
CA ASP A 158 14.37 -6.26 -6.49
C ASP A 158 15.44 -5.18 -6.37
N PHE A 159 15.12 -4.06 -5.72
CA PHE A 159 16.09 -3.02 -5.42
C PHE A 159 17.22 -3.52 -4.52
N CYS A 160 16.89 -4.23 -3.42
CA CYS A 160 17.91 -4.77 -2.51
C CYS A 160 18.79 -5.79 -3.21
N ARG A 161 18.20 -6.68 -4.02
CA ARG A 161 18.96 -7.67 -4.82
C ARG A 161 19.90 -7.04 -5.83
N ALA A 162 19.52 -5.89 -6.39
CA ALA A 162 20.36 -5.20 -7.35
C ALA A 162 21.50 -4.42 -6.70
N ILE A 163 21.26 -3.84 -5.49
CA ILE A 163 22.22 -2.91 -4.89
C ILE A 163 23.19 -3.56 -3.90
N ILE A 164 22.84 -4.72 -3.34
CA ILE A 164 23.67 -5.47 -2.38
C ILE A 164 24.53 -6.47 -3.13
N GLU A 165 25.84 -6.36 -2.98
CA GLU A 165 26.84 -7.23 -3.58
C GLU A 165 27.63 -7.99 -2.52
N PHE A 166 28.16 -9.15 -2.87
CA PHE A 166 29.15 -9.83 -2.04
C PHE A 166 30.44 -9.02 -2.02
N ASN A 167 31.01 -8.87 -0.84
CA ASN A 167 32.29 -8.22 -0.66
C ASN A 167 33.37 -9.32 -0.52
N SER A 168 33.86 -9.79 -1.67
CA SER A 168 34.98 -10.73 -1.76
C SER A 168 36.28 -10.08 -1.33
#